data_01cb64968c7e1387c93d51dcee4fe4d6
#
_entry.id   01cb64968c7e1387c93d51dcee4fe4d6
#
_cell.length_a   1.000
_cell.length_b   1.000
_cell.length_c   1.000
_cell.angle_alpha   90.00
_cell.angle_beta   90.00
_cell.angle_gamma   90.00
#
_symmetry.space_group_name_H-M   'P 1'
#
loop_
_entity.id
_entity.type
_entity.pdbx_description
1 polymer ?
#
loop_
_entity_poly.entity_id
_entity_poly.type
_entity_poly.pdbx_seq_one_letter_code
_entity_poly.pdbx_strand_id
1 'polypeptide(L)'
;MKNHAENLGWEVGVDFPVWANTEIYVKTISNGYLLPGEKPKDAYWRVSTAVARRLNKPQLASKFFDYIWKGWLNLASPVLSNTGTDRGLPISCFGIDVGDSIYEIGTKNLEMMLLAKHGGGVGVGVNQIRPAGSNITQNGTSDG
;
A
#
# COMPACT_ATOMS: atom_id res chain seq x y z
N MET A 1 -30.32 4.22 14.38
CA MET A 1 -29.08 4.88 13.91
C MET A 1 -29.02 4.70 12.40
N LYS A 2 -28.90 5.78 11.61
CA LYS A 2 -28.68 5.65 10.16
C LYS A 2 -27.35 4.96 9.93
N ASN A 3 -27.32 4.00 9.00
CA ASN A 3 -26.08 3.35 8.57
C ASN A 3 -25.13 4.42 8.01
N HIS A 4 -23.82 4.31 8.27
CA HIS A 4 -22.84 5.29 7.80
C HIS A 4 -22.87 5.50 6.28
N ALA A 5 -23.20 4.46 5.53
CA ALA A 5 -23.41 4.53 4.08
C ALA A 5 -24.57 5.46 3.69
N GLU A 6 -25.70 5.42 4.44
CA GLU A 6 -26.85 6.31 4.21
C GLU A 6 -26.48 7.78 4.44
N ASN A 7 -25.65 8.06 5.45
CA ASN A 7 -25.16 9.42 5.71
C ASN A 7 -24.28 9.97 4.58
N LEU A 8 -23.61 9.08 3.83
CA LEU A 8 -22.80 9.42 2.65
C LEU A 8 -23.63 9.42 1.35
N GLY A 9 -24.91 9.03 1.41
CA GLY A 9 -25.77 8.88 0.24
C GLY A 9 -25.34 7.73 -0.68
N TRP A 10 -24.73 6.69 -0.11
CA TRP A 10 -24.31 5.51 -0.88
C TRP A 10 -25.36 4.41 -0.80
N GLU A 11 -25.58 3.76 -1.95
CA GLU A 11 -26.54 2.67 -2.10
C GLU A 11 -25.83 1.32 -2.24
N VAL A 12 -26.23 0.34 -1.41
CA VAL A 12 -25.73 -1.03 -1.43
C VAL A 12 -26.07 -1.69 -2.77
N GLY A 13 -25.09 -2.36 -3.37
CA GLY A 13 -25.22 -3.01 -4.68
C GLY A 13 -25.09 -2.07 -5.87
N VAL A 14 -25.15 -0.75 -5.65
CA VAL A 14 -24.97 0.29 -6.68
C VAL A 14 -23.62 0.99 -6.53
N ASP A 15 -23.37 1.56 -5.34
CA ASP A 15 -22.15 2.32 -5.06
C ASP A 15 -21.05 1.47 -4.41
N PHE A 16 -21.42 0.37 -3.79
CA PHE A 16 -20.52 -0.62 -3.22
C PHE A 16 -21.16 -2.03 -3.17
N PRO A 17 -20.36 -3.11 -3.14
CA PRO A 17 -20.88 -4.48 -3.19
C PRO A 17 -21.71 -4.86 -1.95
N VAL A 18 -22.65 -5.77 -2.13
CA VAL A 18 -23.50 -6.28 -1.03
C VAL A 18 -22.67 -6.92 0.09
N TRP A 19 -21.59 -7.66 -0.23
CA TRP A 19 -20.70 -8.28 0.76
C TRP A 19 -19.94 -7.26 1.61
N ALA A 20 -19.78 -6.03 1.11
CA ALA A 20 -19.10 -4.94 1.80
C ALA A 20 -20.04 -4.07 2.66
N ASN A 21 -21.32 -4.48 2.83
CA ASN A 21 -22.30 -3.73 3.60
C ASN A 21 -22.06 -3.87 5.12
N THR A 22 -20.95 -3.34 5.57
CA THR A 22 -20.61 -3.26 7.00
C THR A 22 -20.20 -1.84 7.36
N GLU A 23 -20.49 -1.42 8.58
CA GLU A 23 -20.09 -0.08 9.06
C GLU A 23 -18.57 0.11 9.02
N ILE A 24 -17.82 -0.95 9.35
CA ILE A 24 -16.34 -0.94 9.32
C ILE A 24 -15.84 -0.70 7.89
N TYR A 25 -16.38 -1.41 6.90
CA TYR A 25 -15.97 -1.22 5.51
C TYR A 25 -16.23 0.22 5.05
N VAL A 26 -17.43 0.73 5.25
CA VAL A 26 -17.82 2.07 4.81
C VAL A 26 -16.96 3.15 5.46
N LYS A 27 -16.73 3.06 6.77
CA LYS A 27 -15.82 3.96 7.49
C LYS A 27 -14.38 3.88 6.98
N THR A 28 -13.88 2.67 6.76
CA THR A 28 -12.51 2.47 6.31
C THR A 28 -12.30 3.00 4.90
N ILE A 29 -13.16 2.64 3.96
CA ILE A 29 -12.97 3.02 2.56
C ILE A 29 -13.15 4.53 2.34
N SER A 30 -14.05 5.18 3.09
CA SER A 30 -14.22 6.63 3.03
C SER A 30 -13.06 7.41 3.63
N ASN A 31 -12.22 6.76 4.45
CA ASN A 31 -11.11 7.40 5.14
C ASN A 31 -9.78 7.13 4.41
N GLY A 32 -9.49 7.92 3.39
CA GLY A 32 -8.19 7.93 2.71
C GLY A 32 -8.02 7.01 1.49
N TYR A 33 -9.01 6.15 1.17
CA TYR A 33 -8.94 5.27 0.00
C TYR A 33 -9.51 5.91 -1.26
N LEU A 34 -10.52 6.74 -1.11
CA LEU A 34 -11.22 7.38 -2.21
C LEU A 34 -10.58 8.73 -2.60
N LEU A 35 -10.74 9.11 -3.84
CA LEU A 35 -10.50 10.47 -4.29
C LEU A 35 -11.68 11.37 -3.85
N PRO A 36 -11.49 12.71 -3.81
CA PRO A 36 -12.59 13.62 -3.52
C PRO A 36 -13.77 13.40 -4.47
N GLY A 37 -14.95 13.13 -3.91
CA GLY A 37 -16.19 12.85 -4.68
C GLY A 37 -16.28 11.44 -5.26
N GLU A 38 -15.27 10.59 -5.10
CA GLU A 38 -15.26 9.21 -5.59
C GLU A 38 -16.09 8.31 -4.68
N LYS A 39 -16.85 7.39 -5.26
CA LYS A 39 -17.55 6.31 -4.56
C LYS A 39 -16.71 5.01 -4.65
N PRO A 40 -16.96 4.01 -3.79
CA PRO A 40 -16.23 2.74 -3.85
C PRO A 40 -16.22 2.08 -5.23
N LYS A 41 -17.35 2.12 -5.95
CA LYS A 41 -17.47 1.62 -7.32
C LYS A 41 -16.50 2.30 -8.27
N ASP A 42 -16.38 3.61 -8.16
CA ASP A 42 -15.49 4.41 -9.01
C ASP A 42 -14.03 4.08 -8.73
N ALA A 43 -13.67 3.91 -7.45
CA ALA A 43 -12.34 3.50 -7.04
C ALA A 43 -11.97 2.11 -7.61
N TYR A 44 -12.86 1.14 -7.52
CA TYR A 44 -12.64 -0.18 -8.11
C TYR A 44 -12.50 -0.13 -9.62
N TRP A 45 -13.30 0.71 -10.28
CA TRP A 45 -13.21 0.91 -11.72
C TRP A 45 -11.91 1.61 -12.11
N ARG A 46 -11.49 2.62 -11.38
CA ARG A 46 -10.21 3.33 -11.56
C ARG A 46 -9.03 2.36 -11.52
N VAL A 47 -8.94 1.54 -10.46
CA VAL A 47 -7.86 0.56 -10.30
C VAL A 47 -7.89 -0.46 -11.45
N SER A 48 -9.06 -1.04 -11.75
CA SER A 48 -9.21 -2.04 -12.80
C SER A 48 -8.79 -1.50 -14.17
N THR A 49 -9.16 -0.26 -14.47
CA THR A 49 -8.79 0.40 -15.73
C THR A 49 -7.30 0.73 -15.79
N ALA A 50 -6.74 1.24 -14.70
CA ALA A 50 -5.31 1.58 -14.64
C ALA A 50 -4.42 0.33 -14.83
N VAL A 51 -4.75 -0.77 -14.16
CA VAL A 51 -4.03 -2.04 -14.31
C VAL A 51 -4.17 -2.60 -15.73
N ALA A 52 -5.38 -2.62 -16.28
CA ALA A 52 -5.63 -3.14 -17.62
C ALA A 52 -4.86 -2.33 -18.69
N ARG A 53 -4.79 -1.00 -18.54
CA ARG A 53 -3.99 -0.13 -19.41
C ARG A 53 -2.49 -0.41 -19.28
N ARG A 54 -1.99 -0.58 -18.06
CA ARG A 54 -0.58 -0.90 -17.81
C ARG A 54 -0.15 -2.23 -18.46
N LEU A 55 -1.07 -3.18 -18.52
CA LEU A 55 -0.87 -4.47 -19.19
C LEU A 55 -1.05 -4.40 -20.72
N ASN A 56 -1.36 -3.24 -21.30
CA ASN A 56 -1.76 -3.08 -22.71
C ASN A 56 -2.96 -3.97 -23.12
N LYS A 57 -3.87 -4.25 -22.18
CA LYS A 57 -5.06 -5.07 -22.37
C LYS A 57 -6.30 -4.38 -21.77
N PRO A 58 -6.74 -3.24 -22.34
CA PRO A 58 -7.85 -2.46 -21.77
C PRO A 58 -9.17 -3.24 -21.67
N GLN A 59 -9.36 -4.26 -22.51
CA GLN A 59 -10.52 -5.16 -22.46
C GLN A 59 -10.62 -5.97 -21.15
N LEU A 60 -9.54 -6.08 -20.38
CA LEU A 60 -9.56 -6.79 -19.09
C LEU A 60 -10.12 -5.94 -17.93
N ALA A 61 -10.32 -4.64 -18.12
CA ALA A 61 -10.80 -3.76 -17.05
C ALA A 61 -12.12 -4.24 -16.45
N SER A 62 -13.09 -4.58 -17.28
CA SER A 62 -14.39 -5.09 -16.83
C SER A 62 -14.27 -6.40 -16.05
N LYS A 63 -13.36 -7.29 -16.48
CA LYS A 63 -13.14 -8.57 -15.80
C LYS A 63 -12.48 -8.38 -14.44
N PHE A 64 -11.50 -7.47 -14.31
CA PHE A 64 -10.88 -7.14 -13.04
C PHE A 64 -11.89 -6.52 -12.09
N PHE A 65 -12.67 -5.56 -12.58
CA PHE A 65 -13.75 -4.95 -11.81
C PHE A 65 -14.77 -6.00 -11.32
N ASP A 66 -15.22 -6.90 -12.17
CA ASP A 66 -16.19 -7.95 -11.83
C ASP A 66 -15.66 -8.86 -10.70
N TYR A 67 -14.38 -9.23 -10.75
CA TYR A 67 -13.77 -10.05 -9.71
C TYR A 67 -13.67 -9.34 -8.35
N ILE A 68 -13.34 -8.03 -8.37
CA ILE A 68 -13.32 -7.20 -7.16
C ILE A 68 -14.75 -7.03 -6.63
N TRP A 69 -15.68 -6.71 -7.51
CA TRP A 69 -17.09 -6.48 -7.16
C TRP A 69 -17.76 -7.72 -6.55
N LYS A 70 -17.41 -8.90 -7.03
CA LYS A 70 -17.88 -10.18 -6.46
C LYS A 70 -17.15 -10.62 -5.18
N GLY A 71 -16.11 -9.90 -4.77
CA GLY A 71 -15.28 -10.26 -3.62
C GLY A 71 -14.35 -11.44 -3.86
N TRP A 72 -14.14 -11.85 -5.11
CA TRP A 72 -13.20 -12.91 -5.48
C TRP A 72 -11.75 -12.44 -5.47
N LEU A 73 -11.53 -11.15 -5.66
CA LEU A 73 -10.25 -10.48 -5.57
C LEU A 73 -10.35 -9.33 -4.57
N ASN A 74 -9.53 -9.37 -3.54
CA ASN A 74 -9.40 -8.29 -2.58
C ASN A 74 -8.09 -7.54 -2.82
N LEU A 75 -8.18 -6.21 -2.89
CA LEU A 75 -7.05 -5.35 -3.16
C LEU A 75 -6.35 -4.97 -1.85
N ALA A 76 -5.01 -5.02 -1.85
CA ALA A 76 -4.24 -4.43 -0.77
C ALA A 76 -4.50 -2.91 -0.68
N SER A 77 -4.43 -2.36 0.53
CA SER A 77 -4.70 -0.94 0.78
C SER A 77 -4.00 0.02 -0.19
N PRO A 78 -2.67 -0.08 -0.42
CA PRO A 78 -1.99 0.85 -1.32
C PRO A 78 -2.38 0.64 -2.79
N VAL A 79 -2.76 -0.56 -3.18
CA VAL A 79 -3.27 -0.81 -4.54
C VAL A 79 -4.59 -0.08 -4.75
N LEU A 80 -5.52 -0.18 -3.80
CA LEU A 80 -6.82 0.48 -3.90
C LEU A 80 -6.71 2.01 -3.82
N SER A 81 -5.91 2.52 -2.88
CA SER A 81 -5.80 3.97 -2.65
C SER A 81 -4.99 4.70 -3.72
N ASN A 82 -3.94 4.08 -4.26
CA ASN A 82 -2.92 4.78 -5.05
C ASN A 82 -2.93 4.42 -6.54
N THR A 83 -3.39 3.21 -6.94
CA THR A 83 -3.37 2.83 -8.35
C THR A 83 -4.28 3.71 -9.20
N GLY A 84 -3.73 4.29 -10.25
CA GLY A 84 -4.43 5.22 -11.13
C GLY A 84 -4.59 6.63 -10.54
N THR A 85 -3.75 6.98 -9.57
CA THR A 85 -3.65 8.30 -8.94
C THR A 85 -2.19 8.74 -8.87
N ASP A 86 -1.96 9.99 -8.49
CA ASP A 86 -0.62 10.55 -8.21
C ASP A 86 -0.28 10.52 -6.70
N ARG A 87 -1.05 9.78 -5.87
CA ARG A 87 -0.91 9.81 -4.39
C ARG A 87 0.31 9.08 -3.85
N GLY A 88 0.88 8.14 -4.58
CA GLY A 88 2.01 7.34 -4.12
C GLY A 88 2.14 6.01 -4.87
N LEU A 89 2.90 5.09 -4.28
CA LEU A 89 3.15 3.77 -4.86
C LEU A 89 2.02 2.78 -4.51
N PRO A 90 1.73 1.80 -5.37
CA PRO A 90 0.76 0.73 -5.10
C PRO A 90 1.33 -0.37 -4.18
N ILE A 91 2.38 -0.06 -3.42
CA ILE A 91 3.08 -0.92 -2.45
C ILE A 91 3.36 -0.14 -1.18
N SER A 92 3.36 -0.85 -0.05
CA SER A 92 3.63 -0.25 1.26
C SER A 92 4.60 -1.07 2.13
N CYS A 93 5.18 -2.15 1.59
CA CYS A 93 6.09 -3.01 2.34
C CYS A 93 7.41 -3.14 1.58
N PHE A 94 8.50 -2.78 2.24
CA PHE A 94 9.85 -2.78 1.71
C PHE A 94 10.77 -3.56 2.64
N GLY A 95 11.76 -4.26 2.06
CA GLY A 95 12.84 -4.89 2.80
C GLY A 95 14.16 -4.30 2.35
N ILE A 96 15.03 -3.94 3.28
CA ILE A 96 16.38 -3.48 2.99
C ILE A 96 17.36 -4.22 3.89
N ASP A 97 18.55 -4.50 3.37
CA ASP A 97 19.66 -5.02 4.14
C ASP A 97 20.70 -3.92 4.39
N VAL A 98 21.24 -3.89 5.61
CA VAL A 98 22.28 -2.94 6.03
C VAL A 98 23.61 -3.66 6.08
N GLY A 99 24.58 -3.19 5.30
CA GLY A 99 25.93 -3.70 5.30
C GLY A 99 26.77 -3.16 6.46
N ASP A 100 27.98 -3.74 6.62
CA ASP A 100 28.86 -3.52 7.77
C ASP A 100 29.82 -2.34 7.54
N SER A 101 29.28 -1.18 7.18
CA SER A 101 30.05 0.06 7.08
C SER A 101 29.22 1.26 7.52
N ILE A 102 29.87 2.29 8.07
CA ILE A 102 29.17 3.52 8.47
C ILE A 102 28.50 4.22 7.27
N TYR A 103 29.09 4.08 6.11
CA TYR A 103 28.51 4.59 4.86
C TYR A 103 27.21 3.89 4.50
N GLU A 104 27.20 2.54 4.54
CA GLU A 104 25.99 1.77 4.24
C GLU A 104 24.91 1.98 5.30
N ILE A 105 25.29 1.98 6.59
CA ILE A 105 24.35 2.27 7.69
C ILE A 105 23.70 3.65 7.48
N GLY A 106 24.48 4.69 7.20
CA GLY A 106 23.99 6.03 6.94
C GLY A 106 23.09 6.12 5.71
N THR A 107 23.54 5.52 4.60
CA THR A 107 22.77 5.51 3.34
C THR A 107 21.46 4.77 3.47
N LYS A 108 21.46 3.59 4.14
CA LYS A 108 20.25 2.79 4.36
C LYS A 108 19.30 3.45 5.34
N ASN A 109 19.79 4.20 6.32
CA ASN A 109 18.95 5.01 7.17
C ASN A 109 18.21 6.11 6.40
N LEU A 110 18.90 6.80 5.49
CA LEU A 110 18.26 7.78 4.59
C LEU A 110 17.21 7.11 3.69
N GLU A 111 17.53 5.94 3.11
CA GLU A 111 16.60 5.17 2.28
C GLU A 111 15.33 4.80 3.04
N MET A 112 15.44 4.31 4.29
CA MET A 112 14.31 4.04 5.18
C MET A 112 13.43 5.27 5.38
N MET A 113 14.02 6.41 5.67
CA MET A 113 13.28 7.67 5.89
C MET A 113 12.52 8.09 4.64
N LEU A 114 13.11 7.95 3.46
CA LEU A 114 12.45 8.27 2.17
C LEU A 114 11.30 7.32 1.88
N LEU A 115 11.46 6.02 2.09
CA LEU A 115 10.40 5.04 1.91
C LEU A 115 9.24 5.27 2.89
N ALA A 116 9.57 5.54 4.17
CA ALA A 116 8.57 5.85 5.19
C ALA A 116 7.80 7.16 4.88
N LYS A 117 8.47 8.19 4.36
CA LYS A 117 7.84 9.43 3.89
C LYS A 117 6.74 9.15 2.84
N HIS A 118 6.94 8.16 1.98
CA HIS A 118 5.97 7.78 0.96
C HIS A 118 4.94 6.74 1.42
N GLY A 119 4.83 6.53 2.74
CA GLY A 119 3.83 5.63 3.33
C GLY A 119 4.26 4.16 3.36
N GLY A 120 5.54 3.86 3.16
CA GLY A 120 6.07 2.51 3.21
C GLY A 120 6.44 2.06 4.62
N GLY A 121 6.05 0.83 4.99
CA GLY A 121 6.65 0.11 6.10
C GLY A 121 7.96 -0.53 5.66
N VAL A 122 9.04 -0.37 6.43
CA VAL A 122 10.36 -0.89 6.06
C VAL A 122 10.84 -1.89 7.10
N GLY A 123 11.07 -3.14 6.66
CA GLY A 123 11.80 -4.15 7.42
C GLY A 123 13.30 -4.00 7.15
N VAL A 124 14.10 -4.09 8.19
CA VAL A 124 15.55 -3.90 8.12
C VAL A 124 16.27 -5.18 8.51
N GLY A 125 17.05 -5.74 7.58
CA GLY A 125 17.99 -6.82 7.83
C GLY A 125 19.33 -6.27 8.32
N VAL A 126 19.77 -6.71 9.49
CA VAL A 126 21.04 -6.30 10.12
C VAL A 126 22.04 -7.45 10.24
N ASN A 127 21.76 -8.57 9.58
CA ASN A 127 22.54 -9.79 9.64
C ASN A 127 23.95 -9.69 9.04
N GLN A 128 24.23 -8.62 8.30
CA GLN A 128 25.54 -8.35 7.71
C GLN A 128 26.45 -7.50 8.64
N ILE A 129 25.89 -6.88 9.67
CA ILE A 129 26.68 -6.09 10.62
C ILE A 129 27.49 -7.05 11.50
N ARG A 130 28.76 -6.74 11.69
CA ARG A 130 29.69 -7.55 12.49
C ARG A 130 29.22 -7.68 13.93
N PRO A 131 29.39 -8.84 14.56
CA PRO A 131 29.06 -9.03 15.98
C PRO A 131 30.05 -8.34 16.91
N ALA A 132 29.66 -8.23 18.20
CA ALA A 132 30.53 -7.79 19.25
C ALA A 132 31.80 -8.64 19.32
N GLY A 133 32.95 -8.03 19.61
CA GLY A 133 34.26 -8.67 19.66
C GLY A 133 34.96 -8.82 18.30
N SER A 134 34.30 -8.44 17.19
CA SER A 134 34.96 -8.43 15.88
C SER A 134 36.00 -7.32 15.77
N ASN A 135 37.12 -7.57 15.08
CA ASN A 135 38.14 -6.55 14.88
C ASN A 135 37.62 -5.39 14.01
N ILE A 136 37.88 -4.18 14.50
CA ILE A 136 37.71 -2.95 13.73
C ILE A 136 39.08 -2.53 13.18
N THR A 137 39.17 -2.28 11.90
CA THR A 137 40.43 -1.87 11.26
C THR A 137 41.03 -0.65 11.97
N GLN A 138 42.21 -0.84 12.60
CA GLN A 138 42.98 0.17 13.35
C GLN A 138 42.39 0.70 14.67
N ASN A 139 41.20 0.28 15.12
CA ASN A 139 40.49 0.89 16.23
C ASN A 139 40.03 -0.10 17.33
N GLY A 140 40.62 -1.29 17.43
CA GLY A 140 40.26 -2.26 18.45
C GLY A 140 39.13 -3.21 18.07
N THR A 141 38.16 -3.41 18.95
CA THR A 141 37.06 -4.37 18.77
C THR A 141 35.70 -3.68 18.77
N SER A 142 34.75 -4.26 18.05
CA SER A 142 33.36 -3.80 17.98
C SER A 142 32.61 -4.16 19.25
N ASP A 143 31.75 -3.29 19.72
CA ASP A 143 30.80 -3.55 20.80
C ASP A 143 29.48 -4.22 20.28
N GLY A 144 29.34 -4.38 18.99
CA GLY A 144 28.15 -4.93 18.33
C GLY A 144 27.27 -3.90 17.66
#